data_dc39387dd3dde59925137ebac5fd07c5
#
_entry.id   dc39387dd3dde59925137ebac5fd07c5
#
_cell.length_a   1.000
_cell.length_b   1.000
_cell.length_c   1.000
_cell.angle_alpha   90.00
_cell.angle_beta   90.00
_cell.angle_gamma   90.00
#
_symmetry.space_group_name_H-M   'P 1'
#
loop_
_entity.id
_entity.type
_entity.pdbx_description
1 polymer ?
#
loop_
_entity_poly.entity_id
_entity_poly.type
_entity_poly.pdbx_seq_one_letter_code
_entity_poly.pdbx_strand_id
1 'polypeptide(L)'
;MFLIDISYIRPIEEIEAKTAEHRAWLDVQIAAGHLILAGPKVPRTGGVLIGRGGTKDEMIALLNQDPFQVAGLVKVEVTEFVGGRFHPALADLV
;
A
#
# COMPACT_ATOMS: atom_id res chain seq x y z
N MET A 1 -0.05 -10.51 7.86
CA MET A 1 0.48 -9.79 6.68
C MET A 1 -0.67 -9.41 5.76
N PHE A 2 -0.50 -8.37 4.99
CA PHE A 2 -1.52 -7.89 4.05
C PHE A 2 -0.89 -7.63 2.69
N LEU A 3 -1.44 -8.25 1.66
CA LEU A 3 -1.15 -7.91 0.27
C LEU A 3 -2.18 -6.87 -0.16
N ILE A 4 -1.70 -5.71 -0.56
CA ILE A 4 -2.55 -4.57 -0.91
C ILE A 4 -2.38 -4.30 -2.40
N ASP A 5 -3.45 -4.51 -3.15
CA ASP A 5 -3.49 -4.33 -4.60
C ASP A 5 -4.22 -3.03 -4.91
N ILE A 6 -3.51 -2.09 -5.53
CA ILE A 6 -4.03 -0.78 -5.89
C ILE A 6 -4.15 -0.70 -7.41
N SER A 7 -5.32 -0.35 -7.90
CA SER A 7 -5.58 -0.13 -9.32
C SER A 7 -6.02 1.31 -9.57
N TYR A 8 -5.41 1.98 -10.56
CA TYR A 8 -5.82 3.31 -10.96
C TYR A 8 -7.19 3.24 -11.65
N ILE A 9 -8.10 4.12 -11.26
CA ILE A 9 -9.44 4.24 -11.84
C ILE A 9 -9.70 5.62 -12.47
N ARG A 10 -8.67 6.46 -12.51
CA ARG A 10 -8.71 7.78 -13.11
C ARG A 10 -7.53 7.95 -14.07
N PRO A 11 -7.57 8.95 -15.00
CA PRO A 11 -6.47 9.21 -15.92
C PRO A 11 -5.14 9.44 -15.21
N ILE A 12 -4.05 9.06 -15.88
CA ILE A 12 -2.69 9.14 -15.32
C ILE A 12 -2.31 10.56 -14.87
N GLU A 13 -2.84 11.58 -15.54
CA GLU A 13 -2.59 12.99 -15.20
C GLU A 13 -3.10 13.32 -13.79
N GLU A 14 -4.25 12.78 -13.41
CA GLU A 14 -4.81 12.95 -12.06
C GLU A 14 -3.97 12.19 -11.02
N ILE A 15 -3.49 11.01 -11.38
CA ILE A 15 -2.60 10.21 -10.52
C ILE A 15 -1.29 10.97 -10.29
N GLU A 16 -0.67 11.48 -11.36
CA GLU A 16 0.59 12.23 -11.27
C GLU A 16 0.46 13.48 -10.40
N ALA A 17 -0.68 14.16 -10.46
CA ALA A 17 -0.94 15.34 -9.65
C ALA A 17 -0.93 15.07 -8.14
N LYS A 18 -1.16 13.83 -7.70
CA LYS A 18 -1.19 13.42 -6.29
C LYS A 18 -0.05 12.50 -5.90
N THR A 19 0.83 12.14 -6.82
CA THR A 19 1.89 11.15 -6.57
C THR A 19 2.86 11.58 -5.47
N ALA A 20 3.25 12.86 -5.43
CA ALA A 20 4.17 13.35 -4.39
C ALA A 20 3.57 13.22 -2.98
N GLU A 21 2.30 13.57 -2.81
CA GLU A 21 1.59 13.43 -1.54
C GLU A 21 1.43 11.95 -1.15
N HIS A 22 1.10 11.09 -2.11
CA HIS A 22 0.98 9.65 -1.91
C HIS A 22 2.30 9.05 -1.45
N ARG A 23 3.42 9.39 -2.10
CA ARG A 23 4.76 8.89 -1.73
C ARG A 23 5.17 9.35 -0.33
N ALA A 24 4.88 10.59 0.03
CA ALA A 24 5.16 11.11 1.37
C ALA A 24 4.37 10.33 2.44
N TRP A 25 3.11 10.02 2.16
CA TRP A 25 2.28 9.20 3.05
C TRP A 25 2.85 7.77 3.19
N LEU A 26 3.27 7.15 2.07
CA LEU A 26 3.91 5.82 2.10
C LEU A 26 5.17 5.82 2.97
N ASP A 27 6.03 6.82 2.82
CA ASP A 27 7.27 6.92 3.58
C ASP A 27 7.00 6.99 5.09
N VAL A 28 5.98 7.72 5.51
CA VAL A 28 5.54 7.78 6.91
C VAL A 28 5.10 6.40 7.40
N GLN A 29 4.31 5.67 6.61
CA GLN A 29 3.81 4.35 7.01
C GLN A 29 4.91 3.29 7.05
N ILE A 30 5.89 3.36 6.15
CA ILE A 30 7.06 2.50 6.17
C ILE A 30 7.91 2.78 7.41
N ALA A 31 8.18 4.04 7.71
CA ALA A 31 8.94 4.43 8.90
C ALA A 31 8.23 4.00 10.20
N ALA A 32 6.91 4.03 10.22
CA ALA A 32 6.10 3.60 11.38
C ALA A 32 5.99 2.06 11.48
N GLY A 33 6.44 1.31 10.49
CA GLY A 33 6.39 -0.15 10.48
C GLY A 33 5.05 -0.75 10.07
N HIS A 34 4.13 0.05 9.55
CA HIS A 34 2.83 -0.44 9.05
C HIS A 34 2.94 -1.07 7.67
N LEU A 35 3.87 -0.57 6.84
CA LEU A 35 4.19 -1.12 5.53
C LEU A 35 5.65 -1.58 5.49
N ILE A 36 5.90 -2.68 4.78
CA ILE A 36 7.25 -3.24 4.60
C ILE A 36 7.86 -2.73 3.30
N LEU A 37 7.06 -2.68 2.26
CA LEU A 37 7.49 -2.20 0.95
C LEU A 37 6.29 -1.73 0.14
N ALA A 38 6.57 -0.90 -0.86
CA ALA A 38 5.59 -0.35 -1.77
C ALA A 38 6.24 -0.09 -3.12
N GLY A 39 5.50 -0.26 -4.19
CA GLY A 39 6.00 0.04 -5.52
C GLY A 39 4.91 0.06 -6.57
N PRO A 40 5.15 0.76 -7.71
CA PRO A 40 4.22 0.77 -8.81
C PRO A 40 4.24 -0.57 -9.56
N LYS A 41 3.10 -0.92 -10.15
CA LYS A 41 3.02 -2.05 -11.08
C LYS A 41 3.78 -1.76 -12.37
N VAL A 42 4.22 -2.81 -13.05
CA VAL A 42 4.85 -2.74 -14.37
C VAL A 42 3.98 -3.54 -15.34
N PRO A 43 3.31 -2.89 -16.33
CA PRO A 43 3.21 -1.45 -16.58
C PRO A 43 2.47 -0.70 -15.46
N ARG A 44 2.60 0.63 -15.44
CA ARG A 44 2.10 1.49 -14.37
C ARG A 44 0.58 1.65 -14.42
N THR A 45 -0.13 0.64 -13.93
CA THR A 45 -1.60 0.61 -13.84
C THR A 45 -2.10 0.71 -12.41
N GLY A 46 -1.20 0.80 -11.46
CA GLY A 46 -1.47 0.82 -10.03
C GLY A 46 -0.20 0.58 -9.23
N GLY A 47 -0.36 0.05 -8.04
CA GLY A 47 0.75 -0.28 -7.16
C GLY A 47 0.45 -1.52 -6.32
N VAL A 48 1.49 -2.02 -5.65
CA VAL A 48 1.39 -3.11 -4.69
C VAL A 48 2.08 -2.67 -3.40
N LEU A 49 1.42 -2.90 -2.28
CA LEU A 49 1.99 -2.67 -0.95
C LEU A 49 1.97 -3.97 -0.17
N ILE A 50 2.95 -4.15 0.70
CA ILE A 50 2.94 -5.22 1.70
C ILE A 50 2.84 -4.56 3.06
N GLY A 51 1.77 -4.88 3.79
CA GLY A 51 1.51 -4.36 5.12
C GLY A 51 1.62 -5.42 6.20
N ARG A 52 1.74 -4.97 7.45
CA ARG A 52 1.87 -5.84 8.60
C ARG A 52 1.22 -5.22 9.83
N GLY A 53 0.88 -6.11 10.77
CA GLY A 53 0.40 -5.71 12.10
C GLY A 53 -1.08 -5.32 12.12
N GLY A 54 -1.69 -5.50 13.28
CA GLY A 54 -3.08 -5.19 13.50
C GLY A 54 -4.06 -6.11 12.79
N THR A 55 -5.30 -5.66 12.71
CA THR A 55 -6.37 -6.38 12.02
C THR A 55 -6.51 -5.88 10.58
N LYS A 56 -7.23 -6.66 9.76
CA LYS A 56 -7.55 -6.24 8.40
C LYS A 56 -8.35 -4.94 8.38
N ASP A 57 -9.31 -4.77 9.32
CA ASP A 57 -10.10 -3.54 9.40
C ASP A 57 -9.25 -2.34 9.76
N GLU A 58 -8.27 -2.50 10.65
CA GLU A 58 -7.30 -1.44 10.98
C GLU A 58 -6.44 -1.08 9.76
N MET A 59 -6.00 -2.07 9.00
CA MET A 59 -5.24 -1.82 7.76
C MET A 59 -6.07 -1.08 6.73
N ILE A 60 -7.33 -1.46 6.53
CA ILE A 60 -8.25 -0.77 5.62
C ILE A 60 -8.45 0.68 6.07
N ALA A 61 -8.64 0.92 7.37
CA ALA A 61 -8.77 2.28 7.91
C ALA A 61 -7.52 3.12 7.66
N LEU A 62 -6.34 2.53 7.81
CA LEU A 62 -5.07 3.20 7.51
C LEU A 62 -4.99 3.58 6.03
N LEU A 63 -5.31 2.65 5.14
CA LEU A 63 -5.25 2.86 3.69
C LEU A 63 -6.22 3.94 3.22
N ASN A 64 -7.33 4.16 3.92
CA ASN A 64 -8.27 5.22 3.61
C ASN A 64 -7.69 6.64 3.81
N GLN A 65 -6.54 6.76 4.46
CA GLN A 65 -5.82 8.02 4.65
C GLN A 65 -4.87 8.34 3.49
N ASP A 66 -4.60 7.36 2.62
CA ASP A 66 -3.75 7.57 1.44
C ASP A 66 -4.34 8.68 0.56
N PRO A 67 -3.54 9.71 0.19
CA PRO A 67 -4.00 10.77 -0.72
C PRO A 67 -4.65 10.27 -2.01
N PHE A 68 -4.22 9.14 -2.56
CA PHE A 68 -4.88 8.53 -3.70
C PHE A 68 -6.31 8.07 -3.39
N GLN A 69 -6.52 7.50 -2.21
CA GLN A 69 -7.86 7.10 -1.75
C GLN A 69 -8.75 8.31 -1.47
N VAL A 70 -8.21 9.30 -0.76
CA VAL A 70 -8.94 10.53 -0.40
C VAL A 70 -9.43 11.25 -1.66
N ALA A 71 -8.62 11.27 -2.71
CA ALA A 71 -8.96 11.90 -3.99
C ALA A 71 -9.82 11.00 -4.90
N GLY A 72 -10.13 9.76 -4.50
CA GLY A 72 -10.94 8.86 -5.31
C GLY A 72 -10.27 8.37 -6.59
N LEU A 73 -8.94 8.25 -6.60
CA LEU A 73 -8.16 7.94 -7.80
C LEU A 73 -7.92 6.45 -8.01
N VAL A 74 -8.16 5.63 -6.99
CA VAL A 74 -7.77 4.22 -6.97
C VAL A 74 -8.86 3.33 -6.38
N LYS A 75 -8.83 2.07 -6.81
CA LYS A 75 -9.52 0.96 -6.16
C LYS A 75 -8.49 0.14 -5.41
N VAL A 76 -8.77 -0.22 -4.15
CA VAL A 76 -7.86 -0.97 -3.28
C VAL A 76 -8.49 -2.28 -2.87
N GLU A 77 -7.74 -3.37 -3.03
CA GLU A 77 -8.11 -4.69 -2.54
C GLU A 77 -7.07 -5.16 -1.53
N VAL A 78 -7.52 -5.65 -0.38
CA VAL A 78 -6.66 -6.12 0.70
C VAL A 78 -6.87 -7.60 0.90
N THR A 79 -5.78 -8.37 0.80
CA THR A 79 -5.78 -9.81 1.10
C THR A 79 -4.95 -10.02 2.36
N GLU A 80 -5.56 -10.54 3.41
CA GLU A 80 -4.83 -10.96 4.59
C GLU A 80 -4.24 -12.35 4.39
N PHE A 81 -2.97 -12.53 4.79
CA PHE A 81 -2.30 -13.82 4.73
C PHE A 81 -1.29 -13.95 5.86
N VAL A 82 -0.88 -15.19 6.13
CA VAL A 82 0.13 -15.48 7.14
C VAL A 82 1.48 -15.64 6.45
N GLY A 83 2.50 -14.91 6.92
CA GLY A 83 3.87 -15.05 6.45
C GLY A 83 4.52 -16.32 7.03
N GLY A 84 4.03 -17.50 6.61
CA GLY A 84 4.45 -18.78 7.16
C GLY A 84 5.81 -19.28 6.66
N ARG A 85 6.31 -18.77 5.55
CA ARG A 85 7.63 -19.09 4.99
C ARG A 85 8.25 -17.82 4.44
N PHE A 86 9.51 -17.56 4.79
CA PHE A 86 10.17 -16.31 4.45
C PHE A 86 11.68 -16.47 4.40
N HIS A 87 12.34 -15.64 3.62
CA HIS A 87 13.79 -15.55 3.62
C HIS A 87 14.27 -15.01 4.98
N PRO A 88 15.39 -15.51 5.54
CA PRO A 88 15.90 -15.07 6.85
C PRO A 88 16.05 -13.55 6.99
N ALA A 89 16.33 -12.83 5.90
CA ALA A 89 16.41 -11.37 5.92
C ALA A 89 15.09 -10.67 6.30
N LEU A 90 13.95 -11.37 6.21
CA LEU A 90 12.63 -10.84 6.53
C LEU A 90 12.15 -11.23 7.93
N ALA A 91 12.97 -11.94 8.71
CA ALA A 91 12.55 -12.54 9.99
C ALA A 91 11.93 -11.53 10.96
N ASP A 92 12.43 -10.29 10.99
CA ASP A 92 11.94 -9.25 11.88
C ASP A 92 10.70 -8.51 11.33
N LEU A 93 10.29 -8.82 10.10
CA LEU A 93 9.22 -8.12 9.40
C LEU A 93 7.94 -8.95 9.23
N VAL A 94 8.02 -10.24 9.47
CA VAL A 94 6.90 -11.16 9.26
C VAL A 94 6.37 -11.74 10.58
#